data_81f680db2ee84e2de56362d4d658b616
#
_entry.id   81f680db2ee84e2de56362d4d658b616
#
_cell.length_a   1.000
_cell.length_b   1.000
_cell.length_c   1.000
_cell.angle_alpha   90.00
_cell.angle_beta   90.00
_cell.angle_gamma   90.00
#
_symmetry.space_group_name_H-M   'P 1'
#
loop_
_entity.id
_entity.type
_entity.pdbx_description
1 polymer ?
#
loop_
_entity_poly.entity_id
_entity_poly.type
_entity_poly.pdbx_seq_one_letter_code
_entity_poly.pdbx_strand_id
1 'polypeptide(L)'
;MLKENLEKVEENIQAACDRAGRKRDEVTLIAVSKTKPVEMLQEAYDLGVCINGENKAQELASKYEVLPKDIHWHMIGHMQRNKVKYIIDKVDLIHSVDSVRLAETIDKEAEKHGVIANILIEVNVAKEESKFGLMPEEVPEFVEKIAGFPHIRVKGLMTIAPFVENPEENRPIFAHLRKLSVDIAKKNIDNITMSILSMGMTNDYQVAIEEGATMVRVGTGIFGARDYTHQV
;
A
#
# COMPACT_ATOMS: atom_id res chain seq x y z
N MET A 1 0.55 -7.87 24.39
CA MET A 1 0.80 -6.57 23.70
C MET A 1 0.48 -6.65 22.21
N LEU A 2 1.14 -7.47 21.39
CA LEU A 2 0.85 -7.56 19.94
C LEU A 2 -0.59 -8.01 19.65
N LYS A 3 -1.07 -9.07 20.31
CA LYS A 3 -2.44 -9.56 20.18
C LYS A 3 -3.48 -8.49 20.53
N GLU A 4 -3.32 -7.81 21.64
CA GLU A 4 -4.23 -6.75 22.10
C GLU A 4 -4.26 -5.57 21.11
N ASN A 5 -3.10 -5.21 20.57
CA ASN A 5 -3.00 -4.17 19.55
C ASN A 5 -3.74 -4.57 18.26
N LEU A 6 -3.58 -5.82 17.81
CA LEU A 6 -4.29 -6.36 16.64
C LEU A 6 -5.80 -6.35 16.86
N GLU A 7 -6.26 -6.86 18.00
CA GLU A 7 -7.69 -6.87 18.38
C GLU A 7 -8.24 -5.43 18.35
N LYS A 8 -7.49 -4.47 18.91
CA LYS A 8 -7.91 -3.05 18.91
C LYS A 8 -7.97 -2.45 17.50
N VAL A 9 -7.02 -2.77 16.65
CA VAL A 9 -7.03 -2.32 15.23
C VAL A 9 -8.22 -2.92 14.50
N GLU A 10 -8.50 -4.21 14.68
CA GLU A 10 -9.65 -4.88 14.06
C GLU A 10 -10.99 -4.30 14.53
N GLU A 11 -11.15 -4.05 15.83
CA GLU A 11 -12.35 -3.37 16.38
C GLU A 11 -12.57 -2.00 15.74
N ASN A 12 -11.49 -1.22 15.58
CA ASN A 12 -11.56 0.10 14.99
C ASN A 12 -11.89 0.06 13.49
N ILE A 13 -11.35 -0.92 12.75
CA ILE A 13 -11.68 -1.13 11.34
C ILE A 13 -13.16 -1.50 11.21
N GLN A 14 -13.64 -2.45 12.03
CA GLN A 14 -15.05 -2.84 12.04
C GLN A 14 -15.95 -1.64 12.33
N ALA A 15 -15.63 -0.85 13.36
CA ALA A 15 -16.40 0.33 13.71
C ALA A 15 -16.43 1.40 12.60
N ALA A 16 -15.31 1.59 11.87
CA ALA A 16 -15.28 2.50 10.73
C ALA A 16 -16.10 1.96 9.55
N CYS A 17 -16.05 0.65 9.28
CA CYS A 17 -16.90 0.02 8.29
C CYS A 17 -18.39 0.18 8.63
N ASP A 18 -18.78 -0.04 9.87
CA ASP A 18 -20.17 0.11 10.35
C ASP A 18 -20.69 1.54 10.15
N ARG A 19 -19.87 2.55 10.50
CA ARG A 19 -20.22 3.97 10.27
C ARG A 19 -20.39 4.31 8.79
N ALA A 20 -19.61 3.64 7.93
CA ALA A 20 -19.67 3.85 6.47
C ALA A 20 -20.71 2.96 5.76
N GLY A 21 -21.42 2.10 6.47
CA GLY A 21 -22.35 1.13 5.88
C GLY A 21 -21.64 0.08 4.99
N ARG A 22 -20.40 -0.27 5.33
CA ARG A 22 -19.54 -1.21 4.58
C ARG A 22 -19.35 -2.51 5.36
N LYS A 23 -19.03 -3.58 4.64
CA LYS A 23 -18.64 -4.84 5.27
C LYS A 23 -17.14 -4.82 5.63
N ARG A 24 -16.79 -5.54 6.72
CA ARG A 24 -15.38 -5.64 7.17
C ARG A 24 -14.46 -6.25 6.10
N ASP A 25 -14.95 -7.22 5.34
CA ASP A 25 -14.21 -7.92 4.30
C ASP A 25 -13.90 -7.06 3.04
N GLU A 26 -14.50 -5.89 2.93
CA GLU A 26 -14.15 -4.91 1.89
C GLU A 26 -12.85 -4.16 2.18
N VAL A 27 -12.29 -4.30 3.38
CA VAL A 27 -11.09 -3.58 3.81
C VAL A 27 -9.97 -4.55 4.17
N THR A 28 -8.87 -4.49 3.47
CA THR A 28 -7.65 -5.26 3.74
C THR A 28 -6.76 -4.48 4.72
N LEU A 29 -6.38 -5.14 5.82
CA LEU A 29 -5.36 -4.63 6.74
C LEU A 29 -3.98 -5.08 6.27
N ILE A 30 -3.09 -4.15 6.00
CA ILE A 30 -1.67 -4.39 5.75
C ILE A 30 -0.91 -4.08 7.04
N ALA A 31 -0.27 -5.08 7.63
CA ALA A 31 0.61 -4.89 8.77
C ALA A 31 1.96 -4.34 8.29
N VAL A 32 2.26 -3.10 8.64
CA VAL A 32 3.50 -2.43 8.21
C VAL A 32 4.65 -2.86 9.11
N SER A 33 5.44 -3.79 8.63
CA SER A 33 6.46 -4.53 9.38
C SER A 33 7.89 -3.99 9.22
N LYS A 34 8.04 -2.86 8.52
CA LYS A 34 9.35 -2.23 8.34
C LYS A 34 10.08 -2.02 9.67
N THR A 35 11.39 -2.33 9.68
CA THR A 35 12.28 -2.22 10.85
C THR A 35 11.92 -3.14 12.03
N LYS A 36 10.99 -4.04 11.87
CA LYS A 36 10.63 -5.00 12.93
C LYS A 36 11.37 -6.33 12.71
N PRO A 37 11.79 -7.00 13.80
CA PRO A 37 12.51 -8.27 13.71
C PRO A 37 11.60 -9.41 13.22
N VAL A 38 12.21 -10.43 12.64
CA VAL A 38 11.52 -11.60 12.06
C VAL A 38 10.64 -12.31 13.11
N GLU A 39 11.09 -12.41 14.33
CA GLU A 39 10.39 -13.06 15.43
C GLU A 39 9.05 -12.39 15.72
N MET A 40 9.00 -11.05 15.63
CA MET A 40 7.74 -10.30 15.82
C MET A 40 6.77 -10.52 14.65
N LEU A 41 7.28 -10.69 13.44
CA LEU A 41 6.46 -11.00 12.28
C LEU A 41 5.93 -12.45 12.36
N GLN A 42 6.74 -13.39 12.87
CA GLN A 42 6.30 -14.74 13.11
C GLN A 42 5.18 -14.78 14.16
N GLU A 43 5.34 -14.03 15.27
CA GLU A 43 4.27 -13.89 16.28
C GLU A 43 2.98 -13.31 15.66
N ALA A 44 3.11 -12.30 14.80
CA ALA A 44 1.95 -11.72 14.09
C ALA A 44 1.29 -12.74 13.15
N TYR A 45 2.10 -13.51 12.41
CA TYR A 45 1.62 -14.58 11.54
C TYR A 45 0.85 -15.66 12.32
N ASP A 46 1.38 -16.10 13.46
CA ASP A 46 0.74 -17.08 14.36
C ASP A 46 -0.60 -16.55 14.91
N LEU A 47 -0.80 -15.24 14.94
CA LEU A 47 -2.05 -14.56 15.28
C LEU A 47 -2.97 -14.33 14.06
N GLY A 48 -2.59 -14.84 12.87
CA GLY A 48 -3.40 -14.74 11.65
C GLY A 48 -3.09 -13.57 10.73
N VAL A 49 -2.03 -12.81 10.98
CA VAL A 49 -1.59 -11.72 10.07
C VAL A 49 -0.84 -12.31 8.88
N CYS A 50 -1.49 -12.36 7.73
CA CYS A 50 -0.91 -12.91 6.51
C CYS A 50 -0.52 -11.86 5.46
N ILE A 51 -0.75 -10.56 5.70
CA ILE A 51 -0.45 -9.49 4.75
C ILE A 51 0.48 -8.47 5.38
N ASN A 52 1.71 -8.39 4.87
CA ASN A 52 2.74 -7.50 5.39
C ASN A 52 3.18 -6.46 4.36
N GLY A 53 3.50 -5.27 4.85
CA GLY A 53 3.99 -4.17 4.04
C GLY A 53 5.41 -3.73 4.43
N GLU A 54 6.29 -3.65 3.43
CA GLU A 54 7.68 -3.23 3.61
C GLU A 54 8.02 -1.97 2.81
N ASN A 55 8.96 -1.19 3.34
CA ASN A 55 9.41 0.03 2.67
C ASN A 55 10.72 -0.14 1.89
N LYS A 56 11.51 -1.17 2.17
CA LYS A 56 12.81 -1.42 1.56
C LYS A 56 12.83 -2.80 0.90
N ALA A 57 13.18 -2.84 -0.38
CA ALA A 57 13.21 -4.07 -1.16
C ALA A 57 14.14 -5.15 -0.57
N GLN A 58 15.31 -4.76 -0.05
CA GLN A 58 16.24 -5.71 0.55
C GLN A 58 15.71 -6.28 1.88
N GLU A 59 15.05 -5.45 2.70
CA GLU A 59 14.42 -5.90 3.94
C GLU A 59 13.29 -6.89 3.63
N LEU A 60 12.44 -6.58 2.65
CA LEU A 60 11.40 -7.48 2.18
C LEU A 60 11.99 -8.80 1.71
N ALA A 61 12.99 -8.76 0.82
CA ALA A 61 13.62 -9.97 0.28
C ALA A 61 14.22 -10.84 1.39
N SER A 62 14.91 -10.26 2.38
CA SER A 62 15.50 -11.02 3.49
C SER A 62 14.44 -11.68 4.39
N LYS A 63 13.34 -10.99 4.67
CA LYS A 63 12.21 -11.53 5.46
C LYS A 63 11.46 -12.61 4.70
N TYR A 64 11.26 -12.44 3.39
CA TYR A 64 10.64 -13.44 2.52
C TYR A 64 11.36 -14.79 2.58
N GLU A 65 12.71 -14.80 2.67
CA GLU A 65 13.48 -16.05 2.69
C GLU A 65 13.26 -16.88 3.95
N VAL A 66 12.96 -16.26 5.09
CA VAL A 66 12.94 -16.92 6.40
C VAL A 66 11.54 -17.07 7.00
N LEU A 67 10.55 -16.33 6.54
CA LEU A 67 9.17 -16.37 7.02
C LEU A 67 8.31 -17.32 6.15
N PRO A 68 7.11 -17.70 6.63
CA PRO A 68 6.18 -18.54 5.88
C PRO A 68 5.89 -18.03 4.48
N LYS A 69 5.82 -18.93 3.50
CA LYS A 69 5.71 -18.56 2.07
C LYS A 69 4.30 -18.18 1.63
N ASP A 70 3.32 -18.36 2.47
CA ASP A 70 1.93 -17.92 2.30
C ASP A 70 1.65 -16.51 2.85
N ILE A 71 2.68 -15.83 3.35
CA ILE A 71 2.60 -14.39 3.62
C ILE A 71 2.53 -13.62 2.30
N HIS A 72 1.51 -12.78 2.19
CA HIS A 72 1.33 -11.84 1.09
C HIS A 72 2.16 -10.58 1.33
N TRP A 73 3.14 -10.35 0.49
CA TRP A 73 4.04 -9.20 0.63
C TRP A 73 3.63 -8.03 -0.24
N HIS A 74 3.57 -6.85 0.35
CA HIS A 74 3.32 -5.60 -0.34
C HIS A 74 4.53 -4.67 -0.22
N MET A 75 5.00 -4.16 -1.35
CA MET A 75 6.01 -3.10 -1.38
C MET A 75 5.29 -1.75 -1.29
N ILE A 76 5.39 -1.08 -0.15
CA ILE A 76 4.62 0.15 0.14
C ILE A 76 5.48 1.42 0.25
N GLY A 77 6.80 1.29 0.26
CA GLY A 77 7.74 2.41 0.28
C GLY A 77 8.19 2.83 -1.12
N HIS A 78 8.84 3.99 -1.20
CA HIS A 78 9.39 4.48 -2.47
C HIS A 78 10.33 3.46 -3.13
N MET A 79 10.09 3.17 -4.40
CA MET A 79 10.76 2.10 -5.13
C MET A 79 11.84 2.64 -6.06
N GLN A 80 13.10 2.32 -5.76
CA GLN A 80 14.21 2.58 -6.66
C GLN A 80 14.24 1.52 -7.79
N ARG A 81 14.42 1.95 -9.04
CA ARG A 81 14.42 1.07 -10.21
C ARG A 81 15.38 -0.12 -10.10
N ASN A 82 16.62 0.11 -9.61
CA ASN A 82 17.63 -0.93 -9.46
C ASN A 82 17.31 -1.97 -8.37
N LYS A 83 16.27 -1.76 -7.59
CA LYS A 83 15.81 -2.65 -6.51
C LYS A 83 14.62 -3.54 -6.91
N VAL A 84 13.94 -3.23 -8.01
CA VAL A 84 12.78 -3.98 -8.50
C VAL A 84 13.09 -5.47 -8.64
N LYS A 85 14.24 -5.82 -9.21
CA LYS A 85 14.70 -7.20 -9.43
C LYS A 85 14.75 -8.07 -8.17
N TYR A 86 14.83 -7.49 -6.97
CA TYR A 86 14.91 -8.25 -5.72
C TYR A 86 13.55 -8.70 -5.20
N ILE A 87 12.46 -8.09 -5.69
CA ILE A 87 11.13 -8.29 -5.09
C ILE A 87 10.04 -8.65 -6.11
N ILE A 88 10.31 -8.53 -7.41
CA ILE A 88 9.28 -8.64 -8.45
C ILE A 88 8.55 -9.99 -8.45
N ASP A 89 9.23 -11.06 -8.08
CA ASP A 89 8.72 -12.43 -7.95
C ASP A 89 8.27 -12.80 -6.52
N LYS A 90 8.28 -11.83 -5.60
CA LYS A 90 8.01 -12.05 -4.16
C LYS A 90 6.85 -11.23 -3.64
N VAL A 91 6.41 -10.21 -4.37
CA VAL A 91 5.35 -9.30 -3.93
C VAL A 91 4.06 -9.51 -4.70
N ASP A 92 2.94 -9.40 -4.00
CA ASP A 92 1.62 -9.43 -4.61
C ASP A 92 1.22 -8.07 -5.18
N LEU A 93 1.76 -6.98 -4.61
CA LEU A 93 1.40 -5.61 -4.99
C LEU A 93 2.53 -4.61 -4.69
N ILE A 94 2.83 -3.75 -5.67
CA ILE A 94 3.72 -2.59 -5.51
C ILE A 94 2.85 -1.34 -5.46
N HIS A 95 2.87 -0.60 -4.34
CA HIS A 95 1.99 0.55 -4.11
C HIS A 95 2.55 1.90 -4.60
N SER A 96 3.83 1.97 -4.93
CA SER A 96 4.60 3.21 -5.03
C SER A 96 5.07 3.54 -6.46
N VAL A 97 4.25 3.25 -7.47
CA VAL A 97 4.62 3.55 -8.86
C VAL A 97 4.22 4.98 -9.20
N ASP A 98 5.22 5.82 -9.48
CA ASP A 98 5.09 7.26 -9.67
C ASP A 98 5.79 7.80 -10.93
N SER A 99 6.33 6.93 -11.78
CA SER A 99 6.99 7.34 -13.02
C SER A 99 6.95 6.27 -14.11
N VAL A 100 6.89 6.69 -15.37
CA VAL A 100 6.93 5.79 -16.52
C VAL A 100 8.21 4.94 -16.50
N ARG A 101 9.36 5.54 -16.13
CA ARG A 101 10.63 4.81 -16.05
C ARG A 101 10.63 3.70 -15.01
N LEU A 102 9.93 3.90 -13.89
CA LEU A 102 9.76 2.84 -12.89
C LEU A 102 8.82 1.75 -13.44
N ALA A 103 7.69 2.13 -14.03
CA ALA A 103 6.76 1.20 -14.64
C ALA A 103 7.42 0.34 -15.74
N GLU A 104 8.22 0.94 -16.64
CA GLU A 104 9.02 0.23 -17.64
C GLU A 104 9.99 -0.78 -17.00
N THR A 105 10.63 -0.41 -15.90
CA THR A 105 11.54 -1.31 -15.18
C THR A 105 10.79 -2.48 -14.57
N ILE A 106 9.62 -2.22 -13.98
CA ILE A 106 8.75 -3.27 -13.42
C ILE A 106 8.29 -4.23 -14.51
N ASP A 107 7.84 -3.71 -15.66
CA ASP A 107 7.40 -4.51 -16.79
C ASP A 107 8.50 -5.45 -17.29
N LYS A 108 9.71 -4.91 -17.50
CA LYS A 108 10.87 -5.68 -17.94
C LYS A 108 11.33 -6.75 -16.93
N GLU A 109 11.34 -6.42 -15.65
CA GLU A 109 11.70 -7.39 -14.62
C GLU A 109 10.60 -8.45 -14.44
N ALA A 110 9.33 -8.09 -14.56
CA ALA A 110 8.20 -9.02 -14.55
C ALA A 110 8.30 -10.02 -15.73
N GLU A 111 8.61 -9.54 -16.94
CA GLU A 111 8.86 -10.38 -18.12
C GLU A 111 9.98 -11.40 -17.86
N LYS A 112 11.13 -10.93 -17.34
CA LYS A 112 12.29 -11.80 -17.06
C LYS A 112 11.98 -12.91 -16.05
N HIS A 113 11.10 -12.63 -15.09
CA HIS A 113 10.71 -13.58 -14.05
C HIS A 113 9.44 -14.38 -14.38
N GLY A 114 8.84 -14.11 -15.55
CA GLY A 114 7.63 -14.81 -16.00
C GLY A 114 6.40 -14.53 -15.13
N VAL A 115 6.31 -13.33 -14.54
CA VAL A 115 5.21 -12.92 -13.67
C VAL A 115 4.45 -11.73 -14.23
N ILE A 116 3.26 -11.49 -13.72
CA ILE A 116 2.48 -10.27 -13.97
C ILE A 116 2.53 -9.45 -12.68
N ALA A 117 3.06 -8.24 -12.77
CA ALA A 117 3.17 -7.34 -11.64
C ALA A 117 1.86 -6.55 -11.42
N ASN A 118 1.24 -6.72 -10.27
CA ASN A 118 0.16 -5.83 -9.84
C ASN A 118 0.77 -4.56 -9.23
N ILE A 119 0.26 -3.41 -9.63
CA ILE A 119 0.74 -2.12 -9.14
C ILE A 119 -0.39 -1.18 -8.76
N LEU A 120 -0.09 -0.25 -7.85
CA LEU A 120 -0.87 0.97 -7.61
C LEU A 120 -0.04 2.18 -8.02
N ILE A 121 -0.73 3.21 -8.47
CA ILE A 121 -0.13 4.50 -8.79
C ILE A 121 -0.11 5.33 -7.52
N GLU A 122 1.07 5.80 -7.12
CA GLU A 122 1.22 6.71 -5.99
C GLU A 122 0.88 8.14 -6.41
N VAL A 123 -0.06 8.76 -5.67
CA VAL A 123 -0.58 10.09 -5.95
C VAL A 123 -0.31 11.01 -4.77
N ASN A 124 0.36 12.13 -5.02
CA ASN A 124 0.59 13.20 -4.05
C ASN A 124 -0.60 14.15 -4.00
N VAL A 125 -1.70 13.71 -3.39
CA VAL A 125 -2.95 14.48 -3.34
C VAL A 125 -2.80 15.77 -2.54
N ALA A 126 -1.98 15.74 -1.48
CA ALA A 126 -1.72 16.90 -0.62
C ALA A 126 -0.80 17.95 -1.26
N LYS A 127 -0.18 17.63 -2.39
CA LYS A 127 0.77 18.50 -3.11
C LYS A 127 1.96 18.97 -2.26
N GLU A 128 2.45 18.09 -1.38
CA GLU A 128 3.64 18.35 -0.57
C GLU A 128 4.91 18.16 -1.41
N GLU A 129 5.75 19.19 -1.55
CA GLU A 129 6.97 19.16 -2.37
C GLU A 129 7.98 18.07 -1.92
N SER A 130 7.98 17.70 -0.65
CA SER A 130 8.87 16.70 -0.07
C SER A 130 8.40 15.25 -0.25
N LYS A 131 7.22 15.02 -0.83
CA LYS A 131 6.61 13.69 -0.98
C LYS A 131 6.75 13.18 -2.41
N PHE A 132 6.80 11.84 -2.52
CA PHE A 132 6.73 11.13 -3.78
C PHE A 132 5.28 11.09 -4.31
N GLY A 133 5.12 10.60 -5.52
CA GLY A 133 3.84 10.44 -6.18
C GLY A 133 3.58 11.49 -7.25
N LEU A 134 2.73 11.13 -8.20
CA LEU A 134 2.27 12.02 -9.26
C LEU A 134 1.29 13.06 -8.70
N MET A 135 1.27 14.23 -9.28
CA MET A 135 0.18 15.17 -9.01
C MET A 135 -1.14 14.59 -9.55
N PRO A 136 -2.28 14.84 -8.89
CA PRO A 136 -3.57 14.29 -9.33
C PRO A 136 -3.90 14.54 -10.81
N GLU A 137 -3.53 15.71 -11.32
CA GLU A 137 -3.75 16.13 -12.70
C GLU A 137 -2.90 15.37 -13.73
N GLU A 138 -1.78 14.75 -13.32
CA GLU A 138 -0.89 13.97 -14.18
C GLU A 138 -1.36 12.50 -14.33
N VAL A 139 -2.14 12.00 -13.37
CA VAL A 139 -2.51 10.59 -13.31
C VAL A 139 -3.26 10.10 -14.55
N PRO A 140 -4.24 10.82 -15.12
CA PRO A 140 -4.97 10.35 -16.31
C PRO A 140 -4.06 10.10 -17.53
N GLU A 141 -3.11 10.99 -17.79
CA GLU A 141 -2.13 10.82 -18.87
C GLU A 141 -1.12 9.71 -18.57
N PHE A 142 -0.70 9.61 -17.31
CA PHE A 142 0.21 8.55 -16.85
C PHE A 142 -0.40 7.16 -17.06
N VAL A 143 -1.66 6.97 -16.67
CA VAL A 143 -2.38 5.71 -16.84
C VAL A 143 -2.44 5.29 -18.31
N GLU A 144 -2.73 6.22 -19.21
CA GLU A 144 -2.76 5.96 -20.66
C GLU A 144 -1.38 5.53 -21.19
N LYS A 145 -0.30 6.15 -20.70
CA LYS A 145 1.08 5.81 -21.09
C LYS A 145 1.49 4.38 -20.68
N ILE A 146 1.07 3.92 -19.51
CA ILE A 146 1.49 2.61 -18.99
C ILE A 146 0.52 1.47 -19.30
N ALA A 147 -0.67 1.78 -19.82
CA ALA A 147 -1.69 0.79 -20.18
C ALA A 147 -1.19 -0.28 -21.18
N GLY A 148 -0.25 0.10 -22.03
CA GLY A 148 0.35 -0.78 -23.05
C GLY A 148 1.43 -1.75 -22.53
N PHE A 149 1.82 -1.69 -21.26
CA PHE A 149 2.83 -2.60 -20.71
C PHE A 149 2.23 -3.98 -20.41
N PRO A 150 2.70 -5.05 -21.10
CA PRO A 150 2.03 -6.35 -21.08
C PRO A 150 2.13 -7.08 -19.74
N HIS A 151 3.19 -6.83 -18.96
CA HIS A 151 3.47 -7.54 -17.71
C HIS A 151 3.07 -6.74 -16.46
N ILE A 152 2.31 -5.65 -16.63
CA ILE A 152 1.76 -4.84 -15.54
C ILE A 152 0.23 -4.93 -15.53
N ARG A 153 -0.34 -4.89 -14.33
CA ARG A 153 -1.78 -4.65 -14.09
C ARG A 153 -1.93 -3.54 -13.07
N VAL A 154 -2.52 -2.43 -13.48
CA VAL A 154 -2.84 -1.32 -12.57
C VAL A 154 -4.12 -1.66 -11.84
N LYS A 155 -4.04 -1.81 -10.52
CA LYS A 155 -5.15 -2.20 -9.65
C LYS A 155 -5.85 -1.03 -8.98
N GLY A 156 -5.23 0.14 -8.96
CA GLY A 156 -5.80 1.32 -8.29
C GLY A 156 -4.77 2.37 -7.94
N LEU A 157 -5.10 3.15 -6.94
CA LEU A 157 -4.32 4.30 -6.48
C LEU A 157 -3.87 4.14 -5.02
N MET A 158 -2.76 4.78 -4.68
CA MET A 158 -2.25 4.91 -3.32
C MET A 158 -1.94 6.37 -3.00
N THR A 159 -2.17 6.78 -1.77
CA THR A 159 -1.67 8.07 -1.26
C THR A 159 -1.20 7.97 0.18
N ILE A 160 -0.28 8.85 0.54
CA ILE A 160 0.18 9.09 1.90
C ILE A 160 -0.24 10.50 2.28
N ALA A 161 -1.26 10.62 3.13
CA ALA A 161 -1.71 11.89 3.64
C ALA A 161 -0.71 12.48 4.65
N PRO A 162 -0.70 13.81 4.88
CA PRO A 162 0.10 14.44 5.91
C PRO A 162 -0.20 13.88 7.31
N PHE A 163 0.79 13.93 8.20
CA PHE A 163 0.52 13.70 9.61
C PHE A 163 -0.18 14.94 10.18
N VAL A 164 -1.36 14.73 10.76
CA VAL A 164 -2.20 15.75 11.40
C VAL A 164 -2.63 15.27 12.78
N GLU A 165 -2.88 16.20 13.71
CA GLU A 165 -3.37 15.83 15.04
C GLU A 165 -4.83 15.35 14.97
N ASN A 166 -5.66 16.03 14.19
CA ASN A 166 -7.06 15.63 13.96
C ASN A 166 -7.17 14.87 12.62
N PRO A 167 -7.40 13.54 12.63
CA PRO A 167 -7.51 12.73 11.42
C PRO A 167 -8.55 13.23 10.39
N GLU A 168 -9.58 13.93 10.84
CA GLU A 168 -10.62 14.50 9.99
C GLU A 168 -10.08 15.51 8.96
N GLU A 169 -8.94 16.13 9.24
CA GLU A 169 -8.29 17.05 8.31
C GLU A 169 -7.81 16.35 7.02
N ASN A 170 -7.59 15.03 7.07
CA ASN A 170 -7.21 14.22 5.92
C ASN A 170 -8.40 13.72 5.09
N ARG A 171 -9.63 13.87 5.57
CA ARG A 171 -10.86 13.43 4.86
C ARG A 171 -10.94 13.97 3.42
N PRO A 172 -10.70 15.26 3.15
CA PRO A 172 -10.73 15.80 1.78
C PRO A 172 -9.70 15.14 0.84
N ILE A 173 -8.53 14.74 1.37
CA ILE A 173 -7.47 14.06 0.61
C ILE A 173 -7.95 12.69 0.16
N PHE A 174 -8.54 11.92 1.08
CA PHE A 174 -9.06 10.58 0.77
C PHE A 174 -10.26 10.64 -0.18
N ALA A 175 -11.18 11.59 0.02
CA ALA A 175 -12.29 11.84 -0.89
C ALA A 175 -11.82 12.21 -2.31
N HIS A 176 -10.77 13.01 -2.43
CA HIS A 176 -10.17 13.39 -3.71
C HIS A 176 -9.56 12.17 -4.42
N LEU A 177 -8.79 11.33 -3.72
CA LEU A 177 -8.24 10.11 -4.31
C LEU A 177 -9.33 9.17 -4.80
N ARG A 178 -10.40 8.98 -4.02
CA ARG A 178 -11.56 8.19 -4.42
C ARG A 178 -12.21 8.74 -5.69
N LYS A 179 -12.45 10.04 -5.74
CA LYS A 179 -13.02 10.68 -6.94
C LYS A 179 -12.14 10.45 -8.16
N LEU A 180 -10.84 10.66 -8.04
CA LEU A 180 -9.88 10.42 -9.13
C LEU A 180 -9.93 8.97 -9.62
N SER A 181 -9.99 7.98 -8.72
CA SER A 181 -10.10 6.58 -9.11
C SER A 181 -11.38 6.26 -9.88
N VAL A 182 -12.51 6.85 -9.46
CA VAL A 182 -13.81 6.70 -10.16
C VAL A 182 -13.75 7.32 -11.55
N ASP A 183 -13.11 8.49 -11.69
CA ASP A 183 -13.02 9.18 -12.97
C ASP A 183 -12.10 8.42 -13.96
N ILE A 184 -11.03 7.79 -13.47
CA ILE A 184 -10.17 6.92 -14.29
C ILE A 184 -10.91 5.63 -14.67
N ALA A 185 -11.61 5.00 -13.74
CA ALA A 185 -12.38 3.78 -14.02
C ALA A 185 -13.38 3.93 -15.16
N LYS A 186 -14.02 5.10 -15.28
CA LYS A 186 -14.97 5.41 -16.37
C LYS A 186 -14.33 5.41 -17.75
N LYS A 187 -13.00 5.56 -17.86
CA LYS A 187 -12.29 5.55 -19.15
C LYS A 187 -12.21 4.14 -19.76
N ASN A 188 -12.47 3.09 -19.01
CA ASN A 188 -12.46 1.68 -19.47
C ASN A 188 -11.17 1.30 -20.23
N ILE A 189 -10.00 1.64 -19.68
CA ILE A 189 -8.71 1.36 -20.30
C ILE A 189 -8.30 -0.08 -19.98
N ASP A 190 -7.89 -0.84 -21.00
CA ASP A 190 -7.39 -2.21 -20.85
C ASP A 190 -6.20 -2.27 -19.86
N ASN A 191 -6.10 -3.35 -19.09
CA ASN A 191 -5.09 -3.56 -18.03
C ASN A 191 -5.17 -2.60 -16.83
N ILE A 192 -6.16 -1.73 -16.79
CA ILE A 192 -6.39 -0.77 -15.72
C ILE A 192 -7.68 -1.10 -14.98
N THR A 193 -7.57 -1.37 -13.70
CA THR A 193 -8.73 -1.40 -12.79
C THR A 193 -8.50 -0.39 -11.67
N MET A 194 -9.58 0.11 -11.10
CA MET A 194 -9.50 1.04 -9.96
C MET A 194 -10.22 0.45 -8.74
N SER A 195 -10.02 -0.85 -8.53
CA SER A 195 -10.65 -1.61 -7.45
C SER A 195 -9.97 -1.42 -6.11
N ILE A 196 -8.73 -0.90 -6.09
CA ILE A 196 -7.94 -0.73 -4.86
C ILE A 196 -7.70 0.75 -4.59
N LEU A 197 -8.03 1.17 -3.38
CA LEU A 197 -7.63 2.45 -2.79
C LEU A 197 -6.80 2.17 -1.53
N SER A 198 -5.47 2.27 -1.66
CA SER A 198 -4.53 2.14 -0.56
C SER A 198 -4.30 3.51 0.06
N MET A 199 -4.98 3.78 1.17
CA MET A 199 -4.90 5.06 1.88
C MET A 199 -5.28 4.86 3.35
N GLY A 200 -4.72 5.70 4.22
CA GLY A 200 -4.89 5.60 5.67
C GLY A 200 -3.79 4.78 6.35
N MET A 201 -3.27 5.34 7.42
CA MET A 201 -2.25 4.77 8.29
C MET A 201 -2.70 4.79 9.75
N THR A 202 -1.84 4.44 10.70
CA THR A 202 -2.17 4.29 12.13
C THR A 202 -3.04 5.42 12.69
N ASN A 203 -2.83 6.66 12.26
CA ASN A 203 -3.54 7.81 12.80
C ASN A 203 -4.90 8.08 12.15
N ASP A 204 -5.06 7.76 10.86
CA ASP A 204 -6.17 8.23 10.03
C ASP A 204 -6.91 7.13 9.24
N TYR A 205 -6.55 5.84 9.45
CA TYR A 205 -7.16 4.75 8.67
C TYR A 205 -8.69 4.64 8.84
N GLN A 206 -9.24 5.04 9.99
CA GLN A 206 -10.68 5.01 10.18
C GLN A 206 -11.40 6.00 9.24
N VAL A 207 -10.89 7.23 9.16
CA VAL A 207 -11.40 8.26 8.23
C VAL A 207 -11.21 7.80 6.77
N ALA A 208 -10.06 7.18 6.46
CA ALA A 208 -9.81 6.63 5.13
C ALA A 208 -10.83 5.54 4.76
N ILE A 209 -11.19 4.65 5.69
CA ILE A 209 -12.21 3.61 5.49
C ILE A 209 -13.57 4.24 5.19
N GLU A 210 -13.95 5.26 5.94
CA GLU A 210 -15.20 6.00 5.72
C GLU A 210 -15.23 6.66 4.34
N GLU A 211 -14.08 7.10 3.82
CA GLU A 211 -13.94 7.66 2.48
C GLU A 211 -13.70 6.60 1.37
N GLY A 212 -13.76 5.32 1.70
CA GLY A 212 -13.74 4.24 0.72
C GLY A 212 -12.40 3.53 0.54
N ALA A 213 -11.44 3.65 1.47
CA ALA A 213 -10.23 2.84 1.44
C ALA A 213 -10.58 1.35 1.36
N THR A 214 -9.88 0.62 0.49
CA THR A 214 -9.96 -0.84 0.40
C THR A 214 -8.74 -1.51 1.01
N MET A 215 -7.65 -0.75 1.19
CA MET A 215 -6.46 -1.17 1.92
C MET A 215 -6.03 -0.07 2.89
N VAL A 216 -5.73 -0.44 4.13
CA VAL A 216 -5.16 0.43 5.15
C VAL A 216 -3.82 -0.13 5.63
N ARG A 217 -2.87 0.75 5.98
CA ARG A 217 -1.49 0.38 6.30
C ARG A 217 -1.17 0.76 7.75
N VAL A 218 -1.23 -0.19 8.65
CA VAL A 218 -1.05 0.05 10.08
C VAL A 218 0.27 -0.53 10.58
N GLY A 219 1.13 0.30 11.13
CA GLY A 219 2.43 -0.08 11.67
C GLY A 219 2.50 0.03 13.19
N THR A 220 2.67 1.24 13.70
CA THR A 220 2.79 1.50 15.14
C THR A 220 1.57 1.07 15.94
N GLY A 221 0.39 1.09 15.33
CA GLY A 221 -0.83 0.59 15.95
C GLY A 221 -0.81 -0.91 16.23
N ILE A 222 -0.04 -1.68 15.45
CA ILE A 222 0.12 -3.13 15.62
C ILE A 222 1.39 -3.44 16.41
N PHE A 223 2.55 -3.00 15.90
CA PHE A 223 3.86 -3.41 16.38
C PHE A 223 4.47 -2.50 17.46
N GLY A 224 3.75 -1.46 17.88
CA GLY A 224 4.25 -0.45 18.83
C GLY A 224 5.24 0.53 18.19
N ALA A 225 5.69 1.50 18.98
CA ALA A 225 6.65 2.52 18.56
C ALA A 225 7.97 1.89 18.06
N ARG A 226 8.71 2.63 17.24
CA ARG A 226 10.03 2.20 16.79
C ARG A 226 11.01 2.24 17.95
N ASP A 227 11.73 1.15 18.12
CA ASP A 227 12.89 1.13 19.01
C ASP A 227 14.11 1.59 18.22
N TYR A 228 14.59 2.79 18.51
CA TYR A 228 15.80 3.38 17.90
C TYR A 228 17.10 2.99 18.64
N THR A 229 17.00 2.18 19.70
CA THR A 229 18.15 1.87 20.56
C THR A 229 19.12 0.84 19.95
N HIS A 230 18.78 0.21 18.84
CA HIS A 230 19.58 -0.82 18.17
C HIS A 230 20.11 -0.44 16.78
N GLN A 231 20.22 0.85 16.45
CA GLN A 231 20.97 1.29 15.26
C GLN A 231 22.40 1.67 15.69
N VAL A 232 23.27 0.67 15.73
CA VAL A 232 24.74 0.84 15.75
C VAL A 232 25.29 0.33 14.43
#